data_cd5e41faf2b1f2a5a282cb177b69e9ef
#
_entry.id   cd5e41faf2b1f2a5a282cb177b69e9ef
#
_cell.length_a   1.000
_cell.length_b   1.000
_cell.length_c   1.000
_cell.angle_alpha   90.00
_cell.angle_beta   90.00
_cell.angle_gamma   90.00
#
_symmetry.space_group_name_H-M   'P 1'
#
loop_
_entity.id
_entity.type
_entity.pdbx_description
1 polymer ?
#
loop_
_entity_poly.entity_id
_entity_poly.type
_entity_poly.pdbx_seq_one_letter_code
_entity_poly.pdbx_strand_id
1 'polypeptide(L)'
;MERVGRPRVREHAERRQRLVAGRLDLRAGRQQLDERLLGGDVRANPKLSGTKHNVFGIQTGVAISFMVKRDNHNAGKRGKAGAGAAARTPARIFYARRPEMETADEKLSFLSSHTARSLTFDEVQPDRANNWVNLTSNDFDSLIPIGAKSVKRTSNASQEKAIFKMFSQGVKTNRDDWVWDWEATGVQRKVQHLISEYQAEVSRLNPSQGRENIEARLGTQIKWTRKLKGFAAKRTHLEYDQSFIESLMYRPFVRKSLYFSADLNEDWYQLDALFAKGKPNPTIAFLSVFSSNPLATLAVERPFDYCLLKMGNGGTECLSQFRYDAAGTRHDNITDWALKQFRAHFESAVTPAQVGVQTGQVEVAGADLDSRRSGSDKKPTKRITKEDIFHYCYAVLHDPVYREKYALNLKREFPRIPFYGNTVADFEHWAAWGKALMDLHIGYETVAPYALTRRDVADEKARAAGLAPKALLRADPVAGIIALDSETTLAGVPPEAWAYRLGNRSAIDWVLDQYKEKKPKDPTIREKFDTYRFADYKEKVIDLLMRVTTVSVETVAITEAMKVAKR
;
A
#
# COMPACT_ATOMS: atom_id res chain seq x y z
N MET A 1 -54.20 9.14 -6.49
CA MET A 1 -53.01 8.25 -6.51
C MET A 1 -51.92 8.92 -5.69
N GLU A 2 -51.83 8.50 -4.46
CA GLU A 2 -50.95 9.07 -3.43
C GLU A 2 -49.49 8.75 -3.65
N ARG A 3 -48.66 9.76 -3.58
CA ARG A 3 -47.20 9.60 -3.48
C ARG A 3 -46.85 9.24 -2.04
N VAL A 4 -46.54 8.00 -1.80
CA VAL A 4 -45.98 7.53 -0.52
C VAL A 4 -44.59 8.13 -0.35
N GLY A 5 -44.41 8.98 0.65
CA GLY A 5 -43.19 9.62 1.02
C GLY A 5 -42.18 8.60 1.58
N ARG A 6 -40.95 8.64 1.10
CA ARG A 6 -39.82 7.88 1.68
C ARG A 6 -39.49 8.41 3.08
N PRO A 7 -39.36 7.57 4.09
CA PRO A 7 -39.16 8.05 5.46
C PRO A 7 -37.73 8.63 5.67
N ARG A 8 -37.71 9.75 6.38
CA ARG A 8 -36.51 10.47 6.87
C ARG A 8 -35.73 9.71 7.96
N VAL A 9 -35.47 8.45 7.76
CA VAL A 9 -34.76 7.60 8.77
C VAL A 9 -33.23 7.77 8.72
N ARG A 10 -32.69 8.27 7.61
CA ARG A 10 -31.24 8.40 7.41
C ARG A 10 -30.58 9.51 8.26
N GLU A 11 -31.18 10.67 8.39
CA GLU A 11 -30.56 11.81 9.09
C GLU A 11 -30.52 11.67 10.62
N HIS A 12 -31.52 11.02 11.20
CA HIS A 12 -31.52 10.79 12.65
C HIS A 12 -30.58 9.67 13.10
N ALA A 13 -30.33 8.69 12.27
CA ALA A 13 -29.36 7.63 12.55
C ALA A 13 -27.92 8.17 12.53
N GLU A 14 -27.58 9.04 11.59
CA GLU A 14 -26.25 9.65 11.51
C GLU A 14 -25.97 10.67 12.64
N ARG A 15 -26.96 11.45 13.07
CA ARG A 15 -26.82 12.36 14.22
C ARG A 15 -26.67 11.61 15.56
N ARG A 16 -27.41 10.52 15.77
CA ARG A 16 -27.27 9.70 16.97
C ARG A 16 -25.97 8.92 17.01
N GLN A 17 -25.43 8.49 15.86
CA GLN A 17 -24.10 7.86 15.76
C GLN A 17 -22.96 8.80 16.16
N ARG A 18 -23.06 10.11 15.90
CA ARG A 18 -22.06 11.12 16.33
C ARG A 18 -22.07 11.41 17.83
N LEU A 19 -23.19 11.20 18.50
CA LEU A 19 -23.37 11.50 19.93
C LEU A 19 -22.98 10.33 20.86
N VAL A 20 -22.92 9.11 20.35
CA VAL A 20 -22.57 7.89 21.13
C VAL A 20 -21.13 7.44 20.87
N ALA A 21 -20.52 7.88 19.79
CA ALA A 21 -19.14 7.59 19.46
C ALA A 21 -18.16 8.51 20.21
N GLY A 22 -18.02 8.29 21.52
CA GLY A 22 -16.77 8.65 22.18
C GLY A 22 -15.64 7.84 21.55
N ARG A 23 -14.99 8.40 20.52
CA ARG A 23 -13.73 7.94 19.89
C ARG A 23 -13.57 6.41 19.67
N LEU A 24 -14.55 5.75 19.15
CA LEU A 24 -14.33 4.53 18.37
C LEU A 24 -14.17 4.96 16.92
N ASP A 25 -13.04 4.65 16.32
CA ASP A 25 -12.82 4.90 14.88
C ASP A 25 -13.65 3.88 14.08
N LEU A 26 -14.95 4.16 13.97
CA LEU A 26 -15.94 3.32 13.29
C LEU A 26 -15.66 3.09 11.80
N ARG A 27 -14.68 3.85 11.23
CA ARG A 27 -14.29 3.66 9.81
C ARG A 27 -13.50 2.38 9.60
N ALA A 28 -12.62 2.03 10.53
CA ALA A 28 -11.86 0.77 10.48
C ALA A 28 -12.76 -0.44 10.69
N GLY A 29 -13.71 -0.36 11.63
CA GLY A 29 -14.66 -1.44 11.91
C GLY A 29 -15.63 -1.74 10.76
N ARG A 30 -16.08 -0.74 9.99
CA ARG A 30 -17.05 -0.95 8.90
C ARG A 30 -16.49 -1.79 7.75
N GLN A 31 -15.27 -1.53 7.29
CA GLN A 31 -14.69 -2.28 6.16
C GLN A 31 -14.37 -3.74 6.51
N GLN A 32 -14.04 -4.02 7.77
CA GLN A 32 -13.73 -5.38 8.22
C GLN A 32 -14.96 -6.20 8.64
N LEU A 33 -16.01 -5.54 9.12
CA LEU A 33 -17.32 -6.17 9.32
C LEU A 33 -17.86 -6.74 8.00
N ASP A 34 -17.69 -6.01 6.89
CA ASP A 34 -18.20 -6.38 5.60
C ASP A 34 -17.54 -7.64 5.00
N GLU A 35 -16.28 -7.90 5.30
CA GLU A 35 -15.55 -9.04 4.72
C GLU A 35 -15.84 -10.40 5.38
N ARG A 36 -16.27 -10.44 6.65
CA ARG A 36 -16.46 -11.69 7.39
C ARG A 36 -17.86 -11.96 7.91
N LEU A 37 -18.68 -10.96 8.11
CA LEU A 37 -20.01 -11.11 8.70
C LEU A 37 -20.99 -11.84 7.79
N LEU A 38 -20.90 -11.63 6.48
CA LEU A 38 -21.83 -12.20 5.49
C LEU A 38 -21.15 -13.06 4.43
N GLY A 39 -19.87 -13.35 4.59
CA GLY A 39 -19.09 -14.10 3.62
C GLY A 39 -18.96 -13.40 2.27
N GLY A 40 -17.84 -13.57 1.59
CA GLY A 40 -17.68 -13.26 0.19
C GLY A 40 -17.49 -11.81 -0.18
N ASP A 41 -16.29 -11.29 -0.01
CA ASP A 41 -15.83 -10.16 -0.82
C ASP A 41 -15.65 -10.65 -2.27
N VAL A 42 -16.60 -10.30 -3.15
CA VAL A 42 -16.53 -10.60 -4.59
C VAL A 42 -15.23 -10.07 -5.22
N ARG A 43 -14.63 -9.02 -4.63
CA ARG A 43 -13.38 -8.43 -5.12
C ARG A 43 -12.16 -9.24 -4.71
N ALA A 44 -12.21 -9.85 -3.52
CA ALA A 44 -11.12 -10.72 -3.04
C ALA A 44 -11.21 -12.12 -3.66
N ASN A 45 -12.41 -12.65 -3.82
CA ASN A 45 -12.65 -13.95 -4.44
C ASN A 45 -13.97 -13.99 -5.23
N PRO A 46 -13.96 -13.66 -6.53
CA PRO A 46 -15.16 -13.65 -7.37
C PRO A 46 -15.87 -15.00 -7.49
N LYS A 47 -15.18 -16.10 -7.17
CA LYS A 47 -15.75 -17.46 -7.22
C LYS A 47 -16.53 -17.84 -5.97
N LEU A 48 -16.25 -17.20 -4.83
CA LEU A 48 -16.87 -17.51 -3.55
C LEU A 48 -18.19 -16.77 -3.29
N SER A 49 -18.42 -15.64 -3.91
CA SER A 49 -19.68 -14.91 -3.75
C SER A 49 -20.01 -14.10 -5.00
N GLY A 50 -21.00 -14.55 -5.75
CA GLY A 50 -21.63 -13.72 -6.76
C GLY A 50 -22.59 -12.70 -6.12
N THR A 51 -22.98 -11.66 -6.88
CA THR A 51 -24.02 -10.71 -6.49
C THR A 51 -25.35 -11.38 -6.19
N LYS A 52 -25.55 -12.61 -6.63
CA LYS A 52 -26.71 -13.49 -6.34
C LYS A 52 -26.89 -13.81 -4.85
N HIS A 53 -25.83 -13.76 -4.05
CA HIS A 53 -25.84 -14.06 -2.62
C HIS A 53 -25.95 -12.79 -1.75
N ASN A 54 -26.05 -11.63 -2.35
CA ASN A 54 -26.18 -10.36 -1.63
C ASN A 54 -27.59 -9.80 -1.75
N VAL A 55 -28.25 -9.58 -0.60
CA VAL A 55 -29.64 -9.08 -0.52
C VAL A 55 -29.88 -7.72 -1.17
N PHE A 56 -28.83 -6.95 -1.44
CA PHE A 56 -28.90 -5.65 -2.12
C PHE A 56 -28.25 -5.66 -3.52
N GLY A 57 -27.82 -6.81 -4.01
CA GLY A 57 -27.15 -6.94 -5.31
C GLY A 57 -25.79 -6.22 -5.40
N ILE A 58 -25.16 -5.88 -4.27
CA ILE A 58 -23.89 -5.17 -4.19
C ILE A 58 -22.72 -6.13 -3.95
N GLN A 59 -21.50 -5.67 -4.24
CA GLN A 59 -20.27 -6.50 -4.16
C GLN A 59 -19.64 -6.59 -2.76
N THR A 60 -20.24 -5.95 -1.76
CA THR A 60 -19.76 -5.93 -0.37
C THR A 60 -20.76 -6.62 0.55
N GLY A 61 -20.25 -7.29 1.58
CA GLY A 61 -21.09 -7.91 2.59
C GLY A 61 -22.00 -6.91 3.30
N VAL A 62 -23.10 -7.38 3.89
CA VAL A 62 -24.06 -6.56 4.62
C VAL A 62 -24.16 -7.06 6.06
N ALA A 63 -24.22 -6.15 7.03
CA ALA A 63 -24.43 -6.45 8.43
C ALA A 63 -25.57 -5.57 9.00
N ILE A 64 -26.34 -6.16 9.91
CA ILE A 64 -27.36 -5.43 10.67
C ILE A 64 -26.81 -5.28 12.10
N SER A 65 -26.70 -4.03 12.58
CA SER A 65 -26.21 -3.73 13.92
C SER A 65 -27.26 -3.04 14.75
N PHE A 66 -27.55 -3.57 15.93
CA PHE A 66 -28.43 -2.97 16.93
C PHE A 66 -27.59 -2.47 18.09
N MET A 67 -27.69 -1.17 18.42
CA MET A 67 -26.98 -0.57 19.54
C MET A 67 -27.99 -0.14 20.60
N VAL A 68 -27.89 -0.70 21.81
CA VAL A 68 -28.75 -0.38 22.94
C VAL A 68 -27.94 0.36 23.99
N LYS A 69 -28.27 1.62 24.25
CA LYS A 69 -27.76 2.37 25.38
C LYS A 69 -28.74 2.28 26.53
N ARG A 70 -28.31 1.75 27.67
CA ARG A 70 -29.09 1.78 28.91
C ARG A 70 -28.69 3.00 29.71
N ASP A 71 -29.65 3.86 30.01
CA ASP A 71 -29.44 4.97 30.93
C ASP A 71 -29.56 4.43 32.36
N ASN A 72 -28.53 4.54 33.16
CA ASN A 72 -28.58 4.25 34.60
C ASN A 72 -29.34 5.38 35.30
N HIS A 73 -30.64 5.26 35.43
CA HIS A 73 -31.50 6.23 36.14
C HIS A 73 -31.13 6.45 37.62
N ASN A 74 -30.23 5.62 38.18
CA ASN A 74 -29.79 5.75 39.59
C ASN A 74 -28.54 6.62 39.79
N ALA A 75 -28.00 7.28 38.74
CA ALA A 75 -26.89 8.23 38.88
C ALA A 75 -27.33 9.65 39.29
N GLY A 76 -28.61 9.87 39.51
CA GLY A 76 -29.26 11.18 39.69
C GLY A 76 -29.29 11.76 41.09
N LYS A 77 -28.50 11.29 42.06
CA LYS A 77 -28.38 11.96 43.37
C LYS A 77 -26.98 11.77 43.99
N ARG A 78 -25.93 12.20 43.29
CA ARG A 78 -24.63 12.47 43.94
C ARG A 78 -24.18 13.88 43.59
N GLY A 79 -24.08 14.69 44.63
CA GLY A 79 -23.75 16.09 44.57
C GLY A 79 -22.38 16.34 43.91
N LYS A 80 -22.19 17.61 43.55
CA LYS A 80 -20.95 18.18 43.02
C LYS A 80 -19.79 17.88 43.96
N ALA A 81 -19.04 16.80 43.73
CA ALA A 81 -17.72 16.63 44.34
C ALA A 81 -16.92 15.64 43.48
N GLY A 82 -15.84 16.13 42.89
CA GLY A 82 -14.72 15.35 42.39
C GLY A 82 -14.93 14.62 41.06
N ALA A 83 -14.38 15.16 39.99
CA ALA A 83 -14.25 14.51 38.68
C ALA A 83 -13.23 13.36 38.73
N GLY A 84 -13.58 12.25 39.37
CA GLY A 84 -12.95 10.95 39.18
C GLY A 84 -13.72 10.26 38.04
N ALA A 85 -13.06 9.98 36.93
CA ALA A 85 -13.63 9.22 35.83
C ALA A 85 -14.05 7.82 36.33
N ALA A 86 -15.34 7.64 36.66
CA ALA A 86 -15.87 6.33 36.94
C ALA A 86 -15.55 5.40 35.74
N ALA A 87 -14.87 4.29 36.01
CA ALA A 87 -14.52 3.31 34.99
C ALA A 87 -15.81 2.90 34.24
N ARG A 88 -15.87 3.25 32.95
CA ARG A 88 -17.00 2.91 32.10
C ARG A 88 -16.97 1.40 31.86
N THR A 89 -18.00 0.70 32.26
CA THR A 89 -18.15 -0.72 31.93
C THR A 89 -18.14 -0.91 30.43
N PRO A 90 -17.31 -1.78 29.86
CA PRO A 90 -17.31 -2.08 28.44
C PRO A 90 -18.68 -2.53 27.93
N ALA A 91 -19.00 -2.25 26.68
CA ALA A 91 -20.21 -2.75 26.06
C ALA A 91 -20.12 -4.27 25.88
N ARG A 92 -21.19 -4.99 26.15
CA ARG A 92 -21.31 -6.40 25.78
C ARG A 92 -21.67 -6.49 24.32
N ILE A 93 -21.00 -7.35 23.58
CA ILE A 93 -21.17 -7.52 22.14
C ILE A 93 -21.67 -8.93 21.89
N PHE A 94 -22.78 -9.02 21.18
CA PHE A 94 -23.42 -10.27 20.79
C PHE A 94 -23.43 -10.35 19.27
N TYR A 95 -23.05 -11.50 18.72
CA TYR A 95 -22.81 -11.70 17.32
C TYR A 95 -23.46 -12.97 16.80
N ALA A 96 -24.10 -12.91 15.64
CA ALA A 96 -24.59 -14.07 14.93
C ALA A 96 -24.24 -13.96 13.45
N ARG A 97 -23.87 -15.08 12.82
CA ARG A 97 -23.44 -15.15 11.43
C ARG A 97 -24.31 -16.13 10.66
N ARG A 98 -24.61 -15.76 9.43
CA ARG A 98 -25.21 -16.68 8.45
C ARG A 98 -24.14 -17.41 7.65
N PRO A 99 -24.45 -18.64 7.14
CA PRO A 99 -23.57 -19.36 6.23
C PRO A 99 -23.19 -18.53 5.01
N GLU A 100 -21.94 -18.67 4.57
CA GLU A 100 -21.33 -17.82 3.53
C GLU A 100 -22.00 -17.97 2.17
N MET A 101 -22.45 -19.18 1.83
CA MET A 101 -22.98 -19.54 0.52
C MET A 101 -24.51 -19.46 0.41
N GLU A 102 -25.18 -18.94 1.44
CA GLU A 102 -26.62 -18.71 1.35
C GLU A 102 -26.98 -17.68 0.26
N THR A 103 -28.03 -17.95 -0.46
CA THR A 103 -28.61 -17.04 -1.45
C THR A 103 -29.26 -15.83 -0.76
N ALA A 104 -29.55 -14.78 -1.52
CA ALA A 104 -30.26 -13.61 -1.03
C ALA A 104 -31.64 -14.00 -0.47
N ASP A 105 -32.35 -14.92 -1.16
CA ASP A 105 -33.70 -15.37 -0.78
C ASP A 105 -33.68 -16.18 0.50
N GLU A 106 -32.71 -17.07 0.70
CA GLU A 106 -32.55 -17.82 1.95
C GLU A 106 -32.27 -16.88 3.13
N LYS A 107 -31.42 -15.87 2.94
CA LYS A 107 -31.16 -14.83 3.96
C LYS A 107 -32.40 -14.02 4.31
N LEU A 108 -33.18 -13.62 3.31
CA LEU A 108 -34.41 -12.87 3.51
C LEU A 108 -35.50 -13.74 4.19
N SER A 109 -35.65 -15.00 3.79
CA SER A 109 -36.54 -15.97 4.41
C SER A 109 -36.19 -16.19 5.87
N PHE A 110 -34.91 -16.34 6.19
CA PHE A 110 -34.43 -16.43 7.56
C PHE A 110 -34.77 -15.19 8.38
N LEU A 111 -34.53 -13.98 7.85
CA LEU A 111 -34.85 -12.73 8.54
C LEU A 111 -36.36 -12.57 8.76
N SER A 112 -37.19 -13.04 7.86
CA SER A 112 -38.66 -12.97 7.99
C SER A 112 -39.22 -13.96 9.00
N SER A 113 -38.55 -15.11 9.20
CA SER A 113 -39.01 -16.18 10.10
C SER A 113 -38.42 -16.09 11.51
N HIS A 114 -37.44 -15.20 11.75
CA HIS A 114 -36.77 -15.07 13.05
C HIS A 114 -36.88 -13.65 13.60
N THR A 115 -37.02 -13.57 14.91
CA THR A 115 -36.91 -12.30 15.65
C THR A 115 -35.53 -12.22 16.33
N ALA A 116 -35.13 -11.04 16.74
CA ALA A 116 -33.87 -10.86 17.49
C ALA A 116 -33.83 -11.69 18.81
N ARG A 117 -35.01 -12.07 19.34
CA ARG A 117 -35.10 -12.91 20.56
C ARG A 117 -34.95 -14.41 20.28
N SER A 118 -35.29 -14.85 19.07
CA SER A 118 -35.17 -16.25 18.66
C SER A 118 -33.83 -16.63 18.07
N LEU A 119 -32.94 -15.63 17.87
CA LEU A 119 -31.61 -15.85 17.36
C LEU A 119 -30.65 -16.28 18.49
N THR A 120 -29.81 -17.25 18.18
CA THR A 120 -28.67 -17.61 19.04
C THR A 120 -27.51 -16.67 18.70
N PHE A 121 -26.98 -16.00 19.71
CA PHE A 121 -25.86 -15.10 19.59
C PHE A 121 -24.68 -15.61 20.42
N ASP A 122 -23.49 -15.49 19.87
CA ASP A 122 -22.23 -15.66 20.58
C ASP A 122 -21.84 -14.35 21.26
N GLU A 123 -21.48 -14.37 22.54
CA GLU A 123 -20.91 -13.20 23.20
C GLU A 123 -19.43 -13.06 22.86
N VAL A 124 -19.07 -11.92 22.31
CA VAL A 124 -17.70 -11.63 21.85
C VAL A 124 -17.00 -10.72 22.83
N GLN A 125 -15.81 -11.11 23.27
CA GLN A 125 -14.92 -10.26 24.07
C GLN A 125 -13.98 -9.49 23.14
N PRO A 126 -14.01 -8.14 23.15
CA PRO A 126 -13.07 -7.33 22.39
C PRO A 126 -11.64 -7.54 22.83
N ASP A 127 -10.69 -7.41 21.88
CA ASP A 127 -9.27 -7.35 22.19
C ASP A 127 -8.86 -6.02 22.86
N ARG A 128 -7.57 -5.87 23.21
CA ARG A 128 -7.02 -4.64 23.84
C ARG A 128 -7.19 -3.39 22.98
N ALA A 129 -7.30 -3.54 21.66
CA ALA A 129 -7.55 -2.46 20.71
C ALA A 129 -9.04 -2.21 20.45
N ASN A 130 -9.93 -2.87 21.21
CA ASN A 130 -11.39 -2.89 21.06
C ASN A 130 -11.86 -3.47 19.71
N ASN A 131 -11.09 -4.35 19.10
CA ASN A 131 -11.57 -5.14 17.99
C ASN A 131 -12.43 -6.28 18.53
N TRP A 132 -13.58 -6.52 17.94
CA TRP A 132 -14.50 -7.59 18.30
C TRP A 132 -14.84 -8.51 17.12
N VAL A 133 -14.37 -8.13 15.93
CA VAL A 133 -14.40 -8.94 14.72
C VAL A 133 -12.98 -9.21 14.28
N ASN A 134 -12.70 -10.41 13.78
CA ASN A 134 -11.35 -10.78 13.34
C ASN A 134 -10.30 -10.63 14.45
N LEU A 135 -10.61 -11.15 15.63
CA LEU A 135 -9.67 -11.13 16.75
C LEU A 135 -8.34 -11.80 16.35
N THR A 136 -7.24 -11.18 16.76
CA THR A 136 -5.90 -11.73 16.58
C THR A 136 -5.35 -12.11 17.95
N SER A 137 -4.93 -13.36 18.09
CA SER A 137 -4.19 -13.83 19.26
C SER A 137 -2.79 -14.19 18.82
N ASN A 138 -1.94 -13.17 18.67
CA ASN A 138 -0.53 -13.34 18.28
C ASN A 138 0.34 -12.25 18.94
N ASP A 139 1.63 -12.35 18.72
CA ASP A 139 2.68 -11.52 19.31
C ASP A 139 2.95 -10.20 18.55
N PHE A 140 2.08 -9.77 17.63
CA PHE A 140 2.31 -8.61 16.77
C PHE A 140 2.62 -7.33 17.56
N ASP A 141 1.96 -7.11 18.70
CA ASP A 141 2.15 -5.91 19.53
C ASP A 141 3.54 -5.84 20.18
N SER A 142 4.23 -6.96 20.33
CA SER A 142 5.60 -7.02 20.86
C SER A 142 6.65 -6.68 19.82
N LEU A 143 6.32 -6.71 18.53
CA LEU A 143 7.23 -6.43 17.43
C LEU A 143 7.53 -4.93 17.31
N ILE A 144 8.67 -4.59 16.69
CA ILE A 144 9.13 -3.21 16.53
C ILE A 144 8.30 -2.48 15.46
N PRO A 145 7.66 -1.33 15.78
CA PRO A 145 6.92 -0.55 14.81
C PRO A 145 7.81 -0.07 13.66
N ILE A 146 7.41 -0.31 12.41
CA ILE A 146 8.16 0.18 11.25
C ILE A 146 8.09 1.71 11.14
N GLY A 147 6.95 2.32 11.50
CA GLY A 147 6.74 3.76 11.53
C GLY A 147 5.54 4.11 12.41
N ALA A 148 5.52 5.33 12.96
CA ALA A 148 4.42 5.80 13.79
C ALA A 148 4.18 7.31 13.61
N LYS A 149 2.91 7.73 13.65
CA LYS A 149 2.54 9.16 13.52
C LYS A 149 3.14 10.02 14.65
N SER A 150 3.28 9.47 15.85
CA SER A 150 3.95 10.14 16.99
C SER A 150 5.42 10.40 16.70
N VAL A 151 6.14 9.40 16.17
CA VAL A 151 7.55 9.50 15.79
C VAL A 151 7.74 10.53 14.68
N LYS A 152 6.89 10.52 13.67
CA LYS A 152 6.92 11.49 12.56
C LYS A 152 6.80 12.94 13.03
N ARG A 153 6.05 13.19 14.11
CA ARG A 153 5.73 14.54 14.60
C ARG A 153 6.68 15.05 15.69
N THR A 154 7.39 14.15 16.37
CA THR A 154 8.27 14.56 17.47
C THR A 154 9.60 15.10 16.94
N SER A 155 10.12 16.13 17.60
CA SER A 155 11.52 16.57 17.47
C SER A 155 12.43 15.96 18.53
N ASN A 156 11.87 15.26 19.52
CA ASN A 156 12.62 14.64 20.61
C ASN A 156 13.08 13.23 20.25
N ALA A 157 14.39 13.03 20.07
CA ALA A 157 14.99 11.75 19.71
C ALA A 157 14.65 10.61 20.70
N SER A 158 14.46 10.91 22.00
CA SER A 158 14.09 9.89 23.00
C SER A 158 12.68 9.31 22.80
N GLN A 159 11.83 9.99 22.04
CA GLN A 159 10.47 9.57 21.71
C GLN A 159 10.38 8.86 20.33
N GLU A 160 11.48 8.72 19.60
CA GLU A 160 11.52 8.11 18.27
C GLU A 160 11.52 6.58 18.34
N LYS A 161 10.48 6.00 18.94
CA LYS A 161 10.34 4.54 19.13
C LYS A 161 9.67 3.85 17.92
N ALA A 162 10.29 3.98 16.75
CA ALA A 162 9.97 3.25 15.53
C ALA A 162 11.21 3.15 14.65
N ILE A 163 11.19 2.27 13.66
CA ILE A 163 12.34 2.07 12.77
C ILE A 163 12.56 3.33 11.90
N PHE A 164 11.52 3.79 11.22
CA PHE A 164 11.61 4.95 10.33
C PHE A 164 11.08 6.23 11.01
N LYS A 165 11.83 7.32 10.86
CA LYS A 165 11.47 8.65 11.35
C LYS A 165 10.35 9.27 10.51
N MET A 166 10.44 9.16 9.19
CA MET A 166 9.53 9.79 8.23
C MET A 166 8.92 8.77 7.29
N PHE A 167 7.66 8.98 6.94
CA PHE A 167 6.93 8.25 5.91
C PHE A 167 5.97 9.18 5.17
N SER A 168 5.62 8.82 3.95
CA SER A 168 4.72 9.57 3.10
C SER A 168 3.80 8.63 2.34
N GLN A 169 2.97 9.19 1.49
CA GLN A 169 2.25 8.48 0.45
C GLN A 169 2.78 8.90 -0.91
N GLY A 170 2.50 8.12 -1.95
CA GLY A 170 2.81 8.46 -3.32
C GLY A 170 2.07 9.71 -3.81
N VAL A 171 2.39 10.15 -5.01
CA VAL A 171 1.82 11.35 -5.64
C VAL A 171 0.34 11.16 -5.92
N LYS A 172 -0.49 12.03 -5.37
CA LYS A 172 -1.93 12.01 -5.58
C LYS A 172 -2.35 13.16 -6.49
N THR A 173 -2.75 12.83 -7.70
CA THR A 173 -3.10 13.83 -8.73
C THR A 173 -4.58 14.18 -8.74
N ASN A 174 -5.48 13.21 -8.52
CA ASN A 174 -6.93 13.28 -8.76
C ASN A 174 -7.31 13.70 -10.20
N ARG A 175 -6.32 13.79 -11.09
CA ARG A 175 -6.47 14.18 -12.51
C ARG A 175 -5.48 13.44 -13.41
N ASP A 176 -5.32 12.14 -13.22
CA ASP A 176 -4.32 11.34 -13.92
C ASP A 176 -4.34 11.56 -15.44
N ASP A 177 -5.53 11.61 -16.06
CA ASP A 177 -5.67 11.80 -17.50
C ASP A 177 -5.01 13.10 -18.01
N TRP A 178 -4.86 14.10 -17.14
CA TRP A 178 -4.32 15.42 -17.47
C TRP A 178 -2.82 15.57 -17.24
N VAL A 179 -2.28 14.92 -16.20
CA VAL A 179 -0.89 15.15 -15.74
C VAL A 179 0.02 13.95 -15.96
N TRP A 180 -0.54 12.77 -16.31
CA TRP A 180 0.21 11.60 -16.72
C TRP A 180 0.06 11.33 -18.23
N ASP A 181 1.15 10.90 -18.87
CA ASP A 181 1.13 10.39 -20.25
C ASP A 181 2.25 9.36 -20.44
N TRP A 182 2.17 8.60 -21.54
CA TRP A 182 3.25 7.71 -21.94
C TRP A 182 4.50 8.49 -22.34
N GLU A 183 4.32 9.66 -22.96
CA GLU A 183 5.38 10.51 -23.49
C GLU A 183 5.41 11.88 -22.78
N ALA A 184 6.63 12.45 -22.63
CA ALA A 184 6.81 13.78 -22.06
C ALA A 184 6.08 14.87 -22.86
N THR A 185 6.09 14.75 -24.20
CA THR A 185 5.38 15.66 -25.11
C THR A 185 3.86 15.61 -24.94
N GLY A 186 3.32 14.43 -24.60
CA GLY A 186 1.91 14.26 -24.27
C GLY A 186 1.54 15.00 -22.99
N VAL A 187 2.35 14.87 -21.93
CA VAL A 187 2.20 15.63 -20.68
C VAL A 187 2.27 17.13 -20.93
N GLN A 188 3.28 17.58 -21.70
CA GLN A 188 3.45 18.99 -22.05
C GLN A 188 2.18 19.58 -22.66
N ARG A 189 1.68 18.98 -23.73
CA ARG A 189 0.48 19.48 -24.46
C ARG A 189 -0.74 19.56 -23.54
N LYS A 190 -0.98 18.51 -22.75
CA LYS A 190 -2.11 18.44 -21.81
C LYS A 190 -2.02 19.51 -20.72
N VAL A 191 -0.85 19.69 -20.12
CA VAL A 191 -0.66 20.64 -19.01
C VAL A 191 -0.70 22.08 -19.50
N GLN A 192 -0.12 22.37 -20.64
CA GLN A 192 -0.21 23.70 -21.27
C GLN A 192 -1.67 24.06 -21.56
N HIS A 193 -2.45 23.13 -22.14
CA HIS A 193 -3.88 23.32 -22.36
C HIS A 193 -4.63 23.51 -21.03
N LEU A 194 -4.35 22.69 -20.00
CA LEU A 194 -4.97 22.83 -18.70
C LEU A 194 -4.73 24.20 -18.08
N ILE A 195 -3.48 24.70 -18.11
CA ILE A 195 -3.11 26.01 -17.56
C ILE A 195 -3.78 27.14 -18.35
N SER A 196 -3.79 27.06 -19.69
CA SER A 196 -4.46 28.04 -20.54
C SER A 196 -5.96 28.16 -20.26
N GLU A 197 -6.67 27.03 -20.22
CA GLU A 197 -8.10 27.00 -19.90
C GLU A 197 -8.37 27.46 -18.45
N TYR A 198 -7.53 27.06 -17.50
CA TYR A 198 -7.62 27.53 -16.13
C TYR A 198 -7.53 29.05 -16.04
N GLN A 199 -6.54 29.67 -16.70
CA GLN A 199 -6.34 31.12 -16.70
C GLN A 199 -7.48 31.85 -17.41
N ALA A 200 -7.99 31.32 -18.53
CA ALA A 200 -9.13 31.87 -19.23
C ALA A 200 -10.37 31.89 -18.34
N GLU A 201 -10.66 30.79 -17.62
CA GLU A 201 -11.77 30.71 -16.68
C GLU A 201 -11.59 31.69 -15.50
N VAL A 202 -10.39 31.75 -14.89
CA VAL A 202 -10.09 32.68 -13.78
C VAL A 202 -10.27 34.13 -14.20
N SER A 203 -9.92 34.48 -15.44
CA SER A 203 -10.11 35.83 -15.97
C SER A 203 -11.58 36.23 -16.13
N ARG A 204 -12.47 35.26 -16.40
CA ARG A 204 -13.93 35.49 -16.51
C ARG A 204 -14.64 35.61 -15.15
N LEU A 205 -14.00 35.17 -14.06
CA LEU A 205 -14.61 35.21 -12.73
C LEU A 205 -14.69 36.64 -12.20
N ASN A 206 -15.83 37.04 -11.66
CA ASN A 206 -16.00 38.34 -11.01
C ASN A 206 -15.37 38.32 -9.60
N PRO A 207 -14.45 39.26 -9.26
CA PRO A 207 -13.78 39.31 -7.97
C PRO A 207 -14.71 39.47 -6.75
N SER A 208 -15.88 40.08 -6.94
CA SER A 208 -16.83 40.35 -5.85
C SER A 208 -17.70 39.17 -5.45
N GLN A 209 -17.57 38.01 -6.11
CA GLN A 209 -18.41 36.84 -5.85
C GLN A 209 -17.75 35.86 -4.87
N GLY A 210 -18.51 35.40 -3.88
CA GLY A 210 -18.05 34.41 -2.90
C GLY A 210 -17.71 33.06 -3.53
N ARG A 211 -16.95 32.25 -2.79
CA ARG A 211 -16.38 30.95 -3.25
C ARG A 211 -17.43 29.97 -3.80
N GLU A 212 -18.60 29.89 -3.20
CA GLU A 212 -19.69 28.98 -3.63
C GLU A 212 -20.25 29.35 -5.00
N ASN A 213 -20.30 30.64 -5.32
CA ASN A 213 -20.76 31.12 -6.63
C ASN A 213 -19.74 30.86 -7.75
N ILE A 214 -18.44 30.76 -7.40
CA ILE A 214 -17.38 30.45 -8.37
C ILE A 214 -17.53 29.02 -8.87
N GLU A 215 -17.72 28.04 -7.98
CA GLU A 215 -17.81 26.62 -8.35
C GLU A 215 -18.94 26.32 -9.35
N ALA A 216 -20.05 27.01 -9.25
CA ALA A 216 -21.20 26.85 -10.15
C ALA A 216 -20.97 27.42 -11.57
N ARG A 217 -19.94 28.24 -11.76
CA ARG A 217 -19.64 28.95 -13.03
C ARG A 217 -18.42 28.44 -13.77
N LEU A 218 -17.65 27.54 -13.16
CA LEU A 218 -16.48 26.93 -13.80
C LEU A 218 -16.91 26.09 -15.01
N GLY A 219 -16.25 26.30 -16.14
CA GLY A 219 -16.47 25.51 -17.35
C GLY A 219 -16.09 24.03 -17.16
N THR A 220 -16.45 23.20 -18.12
CA THR A 220 -16.21 21.75 -18.11
C THR A 220 -15.03 21.31 -18.95
N GLN A 221 -14.26 22.27 -19.51
CA GLN A 221 -13.15 22.01 -20.44
C GLN A 221 -11.96 21.33 -19.76
N ILE A 222 -11.81 21.50 -18.44
CA ILE A 222 -10.76 20.86 -17.64
C ILE A 222 -11.35 20.18 -16.40
N LYS A 223 -10.60 19.25 -15.82
CA LYS A 223 -10.99 18.59 -14.57
C LYS A 223 -10.68 19.48 -13.36
N TRP A 224 -11.69 20.11 -12.82
CA TRP A 224 -11.60 20.92 -11.61
C TRP A 224 -11.51 20.05 -10.36
N THR A 225 -10.32 19.96 -9.80
CA THR A 225 -10.12 19.31 -8.49
C THR A 225 -10.27 20.34 -7.38
N ARG A 226 -10.33 19.86 -6.12
CA ARG A 226 -10.43 20.72 -4.94
C ARG A 226 -9.34 21.81 -4.93
N LYS A 227 -8.10 21.44 -5.28
CA LYS A 227 -6.97 22.36 -5.29
C LYS A 227 -7.12 23.45 -6.36
N LEU A 228 -7.44 23.07 -7.61
CA LEU A 228 -7.65 24.07 -8.67
C LEU A 228 -8.81 25.01 -8.39
N LYS A 229 -9.92 24.50 -7.83
CA LYS A 229 -11.03 25.35 -7.37
C LYS A 229 -10.56 26.34 -6.30
N GLY A 230 -9.72 25.88 -5.36
CA GLY A 230 -9.11 26.74 -4.34
C GLY A 230 -8.20 27.82 -4.94
N PHE A 231 -7.43 27.48 -5.98
CA PHE A 231 -6.58 28.43 -6.71
C PHE A 231 -7.42 29.43 -7.51
N ALA A 232 -8.47 28.97 -8.20
CA ALA A 232 -9.38 29.85 -8.92
C ALA A 232 -10.04 30.88 -7.99
N ALA A 233 -10.52 30.44 -6.81
CA ALA A 233 -11.09 31.34 -5.80
C ALA A 233 -10.09 32.40 -5.28
N LYS A 234 -8.80 32.08 -5.28
CA LYS A 234 -7.72 33.03 -4.90
C LYS A 234 -7.13 33.77 -6.10
N ARG A 235 -7.57 33.46 -7.31
CA ARG A 235 -7.01 33.96 -8.57
C ARG A 235 -5.51 33.72 -8.69
N THR A 236 -5.06 32.56 -8.20
CA THR A 236 -3.63 32.17 -8.25
C THR A 236 -3.21 32.01 -9.72
N HIS A 237 -2.13 32.65 -10.10
CA HIS A 237 -1.53 32.47 -11.43
C HIS A 237 -0.79 31.14 -11.47
N LEU A 238 -0.94 30.37 -12.55
CA LEU A 238 -0.24 29.12 -12.80
C LEU A 238 0.67 29.30 -14.01
N GLU A 239 1.92 28.86 -13.88
CA GLU A 239 2.90 28.86 -14.95
C GLU A 239 3.30 27.44 -15.32
N TYR A 240 3.56 27.25 -16.61
CA TYR A 240 4.11 25.99 -17.11
C TYR A 240 5.64 26.02 -17.01
N ASP A 241 6.21 24.97 -16.42
CA ASP A 241 7.65 24.73 -16.40
C ASP A 241 7.95 23.29 -16.82
N GLN A 242 8.64 23.12 -17.94
CA GLN A 242 9.00 21.82 -18.49
C GLN A 242 9.86 20.98 -17.53
N SER A 243 10.61 21.62 -16.63
CA SER A 243 11.47 20.93 -15.65
C SER A 243 10.71 20.08 -14.64
N PHE A 244 9.37 20.22 -14.57
CA PHE A 244 8.50 19.38 -13.75
C PHE A 244 8.08 18.08 -14.43
N ILE A 245 8.45 17.83 -15.68
CA ILE A 245 8.13 16.57 -16.35
C ILE A 245 9.19 15.53 -15.98
N GLU A 246 8.77 14.50 -15.26
CA GLU A 246 9.63 13.40 -14.82
C GLU A 246 9.04 12.03 -15.21
N SER A 247 9.92 11.06 -15.56
CA SER A 247 9.52 9.67 -15.78
C SER A 247 9.48 8.93 -14.44
N LEU A 248 8.28 8.61 -13.96
CA LEU A 248 8.03 8.05 -12.65
C LEU A 248 7.22 6.75 -12.74
N MET A 249 7.27 5.94 -11.69
CA MET A 249 6.54 4.68 -11.64
C MET A 249 5.04 4.93 -11.40
N TYR A 250 4.23 4.63 -12.41
CA TYR A 250 2.78 4.79 -12.36
C TYR A 250 2.07 3.58 -11.75
N ARG A 251 2.49 2.37 -12.13
CA ARG A 251 2.02 1.08 -11.59
C ARG A 251 3.22 0.14 -11.50
N PRO A 252 3.11 -1.00 -10.84
CA PRO A 252 4.23 -1.92 -10.72
C PRO A 252 4.87 -2.19 -12.09
N PHE A 253 6.18 -1.90 -12.18
CA PHE A 253 6.99 -2.10 -13.39
C PHE A 253 6.55 -1.31 -14.62
N VAL A 254 5.71 -0.28 -14.45
CA VAL A 254 5.25 0.59 -15.54
C VAL A 254 5.53 2.03 -15.22
N ARG A 255 6.41 2.65 -16.01
CA ARG A 255 6.72 4.07 -15.95
C ARG A 255 5.88 4.87 -16.94
N LYS A 256 5.56 6.08 -16.54
CA LYS A 256 4.96 7.12 -17.38
C LYS A 256 5.59 8.48 -17.05
N SER A 257 5.43 9.44 -17.94
CA SER A 257 5.78 10.81 -17.68
C SER A 257 4.70 11.49 -16.83
N LEU A 258 5.09 12.19 -15.78
CA LEU A 258 4.22 12.97 -14.88
C LEU A 258 4.67 14.42 -14.87
N TYR A 259 3.73 15.34 -14.84
CA TYR A 259 3.99 16.71 -14.42
C TYR A 259 4.05 16.77 -12.89
N PHE A 260 5.26 16.62 -12.36
CA PHE A 260 5.52 16.51 -10.92
C PHE A 260 5.67 17.91 -10.29
N SER A 261 4.53 18.57 -10.06
CA SER A 261 4.45 19.92 -9.47
C SER A 261 3.50 19.92 -8.28
N ALA A 262 3.90 20.57 -7.19
CA ALA A 262 3.04 20.75 -6.03
C ALA A 262 1.73 21.47 -6.41
N ASP A 263 1.70 22.35 -7.39
CA ASP A 263 0.52 23.10 -7.79
C ASP A 263 -0.52 22.26 -8.53
N LEU A 264 -0.08 21.36 -9.41
CA LEU A 264 -0.97 20.54 -10.22
C LEU A 264 -1.25 19.15 -9.64
N ASN A 265 -0.59 18.74 -8.56
CA ASN A 265 -0.92 17.50 -7.85
C ASN A 265 -1.76 17.82 -6.61
N GLU A 266 -2.80 17.03 -6.37
CA GLU A 266 -3.87 17.37 -5.39
C GLU A 266 -3.38 17.38 -3.95
N ASP A 267 -2.64 16.34 -3.54
CA ASP A 267 -2.05 16.25 -2.21
C ASP A 267 -0.55 15.96 -2.34
N TRP A 268 0.29 16.79 -1.70
CA TRP A 268 1.75 16.71 -1.80
C TRP A 268 2.40 15.89 -0.68
N TYR A 269 1.68 15.72 0.45
CA TYR A 269 2.15 14.99 1.65
C TYR A 269 3.54 15.42 2.12
N GLN A 270 4.49 14.47 2.23
CA GLN A 270 5.88 14.69 2.66
C GLN A 270 6.88 14.35 1.53
N LEU A 271 6.47 14.55 0.29
CA LEU A 271 7.30 14.15 -0.85
C LEU A 271 8.63 14.90 -0.88
N ASP A 272 8.64 16.21 -0.58
CA ASP A 272 9.88 17.01 -0.54
C ASP A 272 10.86 16.53 0.55
N ALA A 273 10.33 16.02 1.67
CA ALA A 273 11.16 15.49 2.73
C ALA A 273 11.75 14.12 2.43
N LEU A 274 11.25 13.40 1.43
CA LEU A 274 11.71 12.07 1.06
C LEU A 274 12.41 12.04 -0.31
N PHE A 275 12.05 12.91 -1.24
CA PHE A 275 12.55 12.89 -2.61
C PHE A 275 13.12 14.26 -3.00
N ALA A 276 14.42 14.39 -2.97
CA ALA A 276 15.10 15.57 -3.51
C ALA A 276 15.11 15.52 -5.04
N LYS A 277 14.86 16.65 -5.69
CA LYS A 277 14.78 16.78 -7.16
C LYS A 277 16.01 16.13 -7.82
N GLY A 278 15.78 15.21 -8.74
CA GLY A 278 16.81 14.56 -9.54
C GLY A 278 17.68 13.51 -8.81
N LYS A 279 17.49 13.30 -7.49
CA LYS A 279 18.29 12.34 -6.72
C LYS A 279 17.50 11.05 -6.46
N PRO A 280 18.07 9.87 -6.77
CA PRO A 280 17.45 8.61 -6.38
C PRO A 280 17.48 8.45 -4.85
N ASN A 281 16.44 7.84 -4.29
CA ASN A 281 16.35 7.51 -2.88
C ASN A 281 15.65 6.15 -2.73
N PRO A 282 16.39 5.06 -2.44
CA PRO A 282 15.78 3.75 -2.26
C PRO A 282 14.62 3.81 -1.25
N THR A 283 13.49 3.27 -1.64
CA THR A 283 12.23 3.47 -0.94
C THR A 283 11.41 2.19 -0.94
N ILE A 284 10.95 1.76 0.22
CA ILE A 284 10.00 0.67 0.39
C ILE A 284 8.60 1.23 0.23
N ALA A 285 7.94 0.94 -0.89
CA ALA A 285 6.53 1.23 -1.09
C ALA A 285 5.69 0.03 -0.63
N PHE A 286 4.61 0.26 0.11
CA PHE A 286 3.74 -0.80 0.59
C PHE A 286 2.28 -0.34 0.65
N LEU A 287 1.35 -1.29 0.58
CA LEU A 287 -0.08 -0.99 0.68
C LEU A 287 -0.43 -0.35 2.02
N SER A 288 -1.16 0.76 1.97
CA SER A 288 -1.66 1.41 3.18
C SER A 288 -2.63 0.50 3.93
N VAL A 289 -2.77 0.75 5.22
CA VAL A 289 -3.76 0.10 6.08
C VAL A 289 -5.19 0.30 5.55
N PHE A 290 -6.09 -0.58 5.95
CA PHE A 290 -7.50 -0.65 5.46
C PHE A 290 -7.64 -1.02 3.97
N SER A 291 -6.60 -1.61 3.38
CA SER A 291 -6.73 -2.24 2.08
C SER A 291 -7.48 -3.57 2.18
N SER A 292 -8.39 -3.84 1.24
CA SER A 292 -8.99 -5.17 1.08
C SER A 292 -7.99 -6.21 0.54
N ASN A 293 -6.92 -5.75 -0.12
CA ASN A 293 -5.88 -6.62 -0.64
C ASN A 293 -4.89 -7.05 0.45
N PRO A 294 -4.26 -8.22 0.31
CA PRO A 294 -3.12 -8.61 1.14
C PRO A 294 -1.99 -7.57 1.06
N LEU A 295 -1.11 -7.55 2.09
CA LEU A 295 0.08 -6.71 2.04
C LEU A 295 0.87 -6.98 0.76
N ALA A 296 1.18 -5.91 0.05
CA ALA A 296 2.09 -5.91 -1.09
C ALA A 296 3.15 -4.83 -0.88
N THR A 297 4.37 -5.13 -1.29
CA THR A 297 5.52 -4.24 -1.19
C THR A 297 6.29 -4.25 -2.49
N LEU A 298 6.85 -3.10 -2.85
CA LEU A 298 7.71 -2.93 -4.02
C LEU A 298 8.78 -1.89 -3.70
N ALA A 299 10.01 -2.11 -4.11
CA ALA A 299 11.05 -1.10 -4.00
C ALA A 299 11.01 -0.15 -5.20
N VAL A 300 11.19 1.13 -4.93
CA VAL A 300 11.31 2.21 -5.91
C VAL A 300 12.42 3.16 -5.47
N GLU A 301 12.95 4.00 -6.37
CA GLU A 301 14.00 4.97 -6.01
C GLU A 301 13.62 6.42 -6.28
N ARG A 302 12.43 6.65 -6.86
CA ARG A 302 11.88 7.96 -7.21
C ARG A 302 10.43 8.07 -6.75
N PRO A 303 9.84 9.28 -6.75
CA PRO A 303 8.40 9.43 -6.52
C PRO A 303 7.59 8.50 -7.41
N PHE A 304 6.41 8.12 -6.95
CA PHE A 304 5.54 7.16 -7.63
C PHE A 304 4.07 7.54 -7.41
N ASP A 305 3.19 6.98 -8.23
CA ASP A 305 1.75 7.24 -8.14
C ASP A 305 1.14 6.73 -6.81
N TYR A 306 0.23 7.49 -6.26
CA TYR A 306 -0.51 7.14 -5.02
C TYR A 306 -1.14 5.73 -5.08
N CYS A 307 -1.59 5.31 -6.24
CA CYS A 307 -2.21 4.01 -6.47
C CYS A 307 -1.23 2.96 -7.03
N LEU A 308 0.09 3.10 -6.77
CA LEU A 308 1.11 2.17 -7.30
C LEU A 308 0.71 0.71 -7.11
N LEU A 309 0.35 0.29 -5.90
CA LEU A 309 0.07 -1.12 -5.56
C LEU A 309 -1.43 -1.44 -5.51
N LYS A 310 -2.31 -0.49 -5.78
CA LYS A 310 -3.76 -0.68 -5.69
C LYS A 310 -4.52 0.25 -6.61
N MET A 311 -5.49 -0.30 -7.33
CA MET A 311 -6.48 0.50 -8.06
C MET A 311 -7.73 0.68 -7.19
N GLY A 312 -8.18 1.92 -7.03
CA GLY A 312 -9.37 2.28 -6.25
C GLY A 312 -9.05 2.87 -4.87
N ASN A 313 -9.91 2.63 -3.87
CA ASN A 313 -9.77 3.23 -2.54
C ASN A 313 -8.53 2.71 -1.79
N GLY A 314 -7.79 3.61 -1.17
CA GLY A 314 -6.54 3.37 -0.47
C GLY A 314 -5.35 3.86 -1.26
N GLY A 315 -4.20 4.03 -0.60
CA GLY A 315 -2.98 4.52 -1.20
C GLY A 315 -1.81 3.57 -1.00
N THR A 316 -0.68 3.96 -1.52
CA THR A 316 0.60 3.31 -1.27
C THR A 316 1.40 4.21 -0.34
N GLU A 317 1.77 3.68 0.83
CA GLU A 317 2.68 4.33 1.77
C GLU A 317 4.12 4.09 1.35
N CYS A 318 5.05 4.94 1.81
CA CYS A 318 6.47 4.77 1.53
C CYS A 318 7.39 5.11 2.69
N LEU A 319 8.50 4.40 2.74
CA LEU A 319 9.58 4.49 3.71
C LEU A 319 10.89 4.56 2.94
N SER A 320 11.42 5.77 2.76
CA SER A 320 12.69 5.97 2.04
C SER A 320 13.88 5.72 2.96
N GLN A 321 15.01 5.33 2.40
CA GLN A 321 16.27 5.14 3.14
C GLN A 321 16.76 6.44 3.77
N PHE A 322 16.62 7.54 3.03
CA PHE A 322 17.02 8.88 3.48
C PHE A 322 15.83 9.81 3.57
N ARG A 323 16.01 10.90 4.31
CA ARG A 323 15.11 12.06 4.37
C ARG A 323 15.92 13.34 4.20
N TYR A 324 15.25 14.40 3.81
CA TYR A 324 15.85 15.71 3.56
C TYR A 324 15.19 16.75 4.46
N ASP A 325 15.97 17.67 5.00
CA ASP A 325 15.47 18.84 5.72
C ASP A 325 15.14 20.00 4.77
N ALA A 326 14.65 21.10 5.31
CA ALA A 326 14.28 22.28 4.53
C ALA A 326 15.47 22.92 3.79
N ALA A 327 16.71 22.67 4.22
CA ALA A 327 17.93 23.11 3.54
C ALA A 327 18.39 22.12 2.47
N GLY A 328 17.70 20.99 2.27
CA GLY A 328 18.07 19.93 1.33
C GLY A 328 19.19 19.02 1.83
N THR A 329 19.55 19.09 3.11
CA THR A 329 20.56 18.23 3.73
C THR A 329 20.00 16.82 3.89
N ARG A 330 20.77 15.82 3.46
CA ARG A 330 20.40 14.42 3.57
C ARG A 330 20.69 13.87 4.95
N HIS A 331 19.69 13.19 5.53
CA HIS A 331 19.77 12.47 6.79
C HIS A 331 19.29 11.03 6.63
N ASP A 332 19.79 10.12 7.45
CA ASP A 332 19.21 8.79 7.53
C ASP A 332 17.74 8.88 7.99
N ASN A 333 16.90 8.03 7.41
CA ASN A 333 15.51 7.91 7.84
C ASN A 333 15.31 6.81 8.88
N ILE A 334 16.27 5.89 9.03
CA ILE A 334 16.31 4.93 10.14
C ILE A 334 16.75 5.67 11.42
N THR A 335 15.99 5.50 12.50
CA THR A 335 16.24 6.15 13.78
C THR A 335 17.45 5.52 14.51
N ASP A 336 18.13 6.32 15.34
CA ASP A 336 19.20 5.80 16.19
C ASP A 336 18.66 4.84 17.27
N TRP A 337 17.41 5.04 17.68
CA TRP A 337 16.73 4.11 18.57
C TRP A 337 16.63 2.72 17.93
N ALA A 338 16.19 2.62 16.67
CA ALA A 338 16.11 1.35 15.97
C ALA A 338 17.48 0.69 15.83
N LEU A 339 18.49 1.45 15.41
CA LEU A 339 19.87 0.94 15.31
C LEU A 339 20.34 0.34 16.65
N LYS A 340 20.04 1.02 17.77
CA LYS A 340 20.35 0.52 19.12
C LYS A 340 19.61 -0.78 19.45
N GLN A 341 18.32 -0.91 19.07
CA GLN A 341 17.53 -2.13 19.30
C GLN A 341 18.11 -3.31 18.52
N PHE A 342 18.40 -3.12 17.23
CA PHE A 342 18.96 -4.19 16.38
C PHE A 342 20.34 -4.64 16.89
N ARG A 343 21.23 -3.69 17.22
CA ARG A 343 22.54 -4.02 17.79
C ARG A 343 22.43 -4.72 19.13
N ALA A 344 21.55 -4.25 20.01
CA ALA A 344 21.33 -4.88 21.32
C ALA A 344 20.85 -6.33 21.18
N HIS A 345 20.02 -6.64 20.16
CA HIS A 345 19.52 -8.01 19.96
C HIS A 345 20.59 -8.91 19.32
N PHE A 346 21.18 -8.49 18.22
CA PHE A 346 22.02 -9.36 17.39
C PHE A 346 23.51 -9.33 17.76
N GLU A 347 24.05 -8.21 18.27
CA GLU A 347 25.46 -8.06 18.60
C GLU A 347 25.77 -8.47 20.06
N SER A 348 24.77 -8.52 20.96
CA SER A 348 25.00 -8.88 22.38
C SER A 348 25.21 -10.37 22.62
N ALA A 349 24.92 -11.24 21.66
CA ALA A 349 25.10 -12.69 21.77
C ALA A 349 26.56 -13.16 21.64
N VAL A 350 27.55 -12.26 21.54
CA VAL A 350 28.98 -12.56 21.30
C VAL A 350 29.83 -12.38 22.54
N THR A 351 29.30 -12.47 23.76
CA THR A 351 30.17 -12.59 24.96
C THR A 351 30.08 -14.01 25.49
N PRO A 352 31.09 -14.88 25.25
CA PRO A 352 31.21 -16.11 26.03
C PRO A 352 31.41 -15.68 27.49
N ALA A 353 30.56 -16.15 28.38
CA ALA A 353 30.78 -16.04 29.81
C ALA A 353 32.12 -16.66 30.15
N GLN A 354 33.08 -15.85 30.56
CA GLN A 354 34.23 -16.34 31.31
C GLN A 354 33.69 -16.82 32.66
N VAL A 355 33.48 -18.12 32.77
CA VAL A 355 33.33 -18.80 34.05
C VAL A 355 34.68 -18.71 34.73
N GLY A 356 34.83 -17.78 35.65
CA GLY A 356 35.96 -17.72 36.55
C GLY A 356 35.90 -18.88 37.52
N VAL A 357 36.75 -19.86 37.32
CA VAL A 357 37.15 -20.79 38.38
C VAL A 357 38.36 -20.18 39.08
N GLN A 358 38.11 -19.66 40.28
CA GLN A 358 39.18 -19.40 41.24
C GLN A 358 39.71 -20.74 41.74
N THR A 359 40.96 -21.03 41.47
CA THR A 359 41.75 -21.97 42.28
C THR A 359 43.17 -21.40 42.43
N GLY A 360 43.62 -21.46 43.67
CA GLY A 360 44.70 -20.89 44.40
C GLY A 360 46.09 -20.92 43.76
N GLN A 361 46.88 -20.02 44.32
CA GLN A 361 48.29 -19.76 44.13
C GLN A 361 49.19 -20.98 44.24
N VAL A 362 50.15 -21.08 43.32
CA VAL A 362 51.53 -21.46 43.65
C VAL A 362 52.46 -20.73 42.68
N GLU A 363 53.39 -19.92 43.23
CA GLU A 363 54.55 -19.34 42.56
C GLU A 363 55.57 -20.41 42.26
N VAL A 364 56.10 -20.46 41.03
CA VAL A 364 57.50 -20.87 40.74
C VAL A 364 58.02 -20.09 39.56
N ALA A 365 59.19 -19.48 39.77
CA ALA A 365 59.97 -18.69 38.83
C ALA A 365 60.64 -19.52 37.72
N GLY A 366 60.76 -18.89 36.56
CA GLY A 366 61.93 -19.13 35.70
C GLY A 366 61.62 -19.69 34.32
N ALA A 367 61.99 -18.93 33.35
CA ALA A 367 62.63 -19.21 32.08
C ALA A 367 61.93 -18.74 30.83
N ASP A 368 62.56 -17.82 30.19
CA ASP A 368 62.49 -17.35 28.82
C ASP A 368 62.26 -18.48 27.82
N LEU A 369 61.33 -18.37 26.92
CA LEU A 369 61.40 -18.87 25.55
C LEU A 369 60.35 -18.24 24.63
N ASP A 370 60.90 -17.56 23.70
CA ASP A 370 60.30 -17.05 22.45
C ASP A 370 59.30 -18.05 21.83
N SER A 371 58.02 -17.69 21.71
CA SER A 371 57.12 -18.43 20.85
C SER A 371 56.13 -17.48 20.17
N ARG A 372 56.36 -17.38 18.91
CA ARG A 372 55.59 -16.77 17.83
C ARG A 372 54.11 -16.73 18.11
N ARG A 373 53.56 -15.52 18.18
CA ARG A 373 52.12 -15.24 18.12
C ARG A 373 51.56 -15.74 16.79
N SER A 374 50.89 -16.87 16.82
CA SER A 374 49.90 -17.23 15.80
C SER A 374 48.75 -16.25 15.93
N GLY A 375 48.73 -15.26 15.08
CA GLY A 375 47.59 -14.35 14.93
C GLY A 375 46.41 -15.14 14.41
N SER A 376 45.42 -15.38 15.27
CA SER A 376 44.10 -15.74 14.78
C SER A 376 43.53 -14.51 14.10
N ASP A 377 43.51 -14.50 12.77
CA ASP A 377 42.76 -13.56 11.95
C ASP A 377 41.25 -13.71 12.27
N LYS A 378 40.82 -13.14 13.39
CA LYS A 378 39.41 -12.85 13.59
C LYS A 378 39.09 -11.72 12.62
N LYS A 379 38.47 -12.03 11.46
CA LYS A 379 37.77 -11.05 10.63
C LYS A 379 36.99 -10.13 11.56
N PRO A 380 37.15 -8.80 11.45
CA PRO A 380 36.38 -7.88 12.27
C PRO A 380 34.90 -8.17 12.02
N THR A 381 34.13 -8.50 13.05
CA THR A 381 32.70 -8.69 12.98
C THR A 381 32.08 -7.40 12.47
N LYS A 382 31.51 -7.46 11.28
CA LYS A 382 30.84 -6.30 10.65
C LYS A 382 29.75 -5.80 11.61
N ARG A 383 29.77 -4.52 11.98
CA ARG A 383 28.73 -3.91 12.80
C ARG A 383 27.50 -3.65 11.96
N ILE A 384 26.32 -3.88 12.53
CA ILE A 384 25.02 -3.59 11.89
C ILE A 384 24.92 -2.09 11.59
N THR A 385 24.55 -1.77 10.36
CA THR A 385 24.34 -0.39 9.87
C THR A 385 22.84 -0.10 9.69
N LYS A 386 22.49 1.18 9.52
CA LYS A 386 21.13 1.60 9.19
C LYS A 386 20.69 1.09 7.80
N GLU A 387 21.61 1.00 6.86
CA GLU A 387 21.36 0.42 5.54
C GLU A 387 21.04 -1.07 5.62
N ASP A 388 21.75 -1.84 6.44
CA ASP A 388 21.43 -3.26 6.65
C ASP A 388 20.04 -3.44 7.25
N ILE A 389 19.63 -2.55 8.20
CA ILE A 389 18.28 -2.54 8.77
C ILE A 389 17.22 -2.22 7.71
N PHE A 390 17.51 -1.28 6.79
CA PHE A 390 16.61 -0.96 5.69
C PHE A 390 16.34 -2.17 4.80
N HIS A 391 17.39 -2.90 4.41
CA HIS A 391 17.28 -4.14 3.64
C HIS A 391 16.59 -5.25 4.43
N TYR A 392 16.91 -5.42 5.70
CA TYR A 392 16.25 -6.39 6.58
C TYR A 392 14.73 -6.17 6.65
N CYS A 393 14.28 -4.92 6.81
CA CYS A 393 12.86 -4.60 6.80
C CYS A 393 12.20 -5.01 5.48
N TYR A 394 12.88 -4.79 4.35
CA TYR A 394 12.35 -5.17 3.05
C TYR A 394 12.21 -6.68 2.88
N ALA A 395 13.17 -7.46 3.38
CA ALA A 395 13.08 -8.92 3.42
C ALA A 395 11.90 -9.41 4.25
N VAL A 396 11.76 -8.92 5.49
CA VAL A 396 10.65 -9.30 6.39
C VAL A 396 9.28 -9.00 5.75
N LEU A 397 9.14 -7.87 5.08
CA LEU A 397 7.90 -7.52 4.38
C LEU A 397 7.61 -8.42 3.17
N HIS A 398 8.59 -9.18 2.68
CA HIS A 398 8.43 -10.20 1.63
C HIS A 398 8.27 -11.62 2.17
N ASP A 399 8.60 -11.88 3.44
CA ASP A 399 8.48 -13.20 4.04
C ASP A 399 7.03 -13.72 3.99
N PRO A 400 6.76 -14.84 3.28
CA PRO A 400 5.41 -15.41 3.19
C PRO A 400 4.84 -15.81 4.55
N VAL A 401 5.69 -16.32 5.46
CA VAL A 401 5.27 -16.75 6.80
C VAL A 401 4.85 -15.55 7.66
N TYR A 402 5.62 -14.45 7.59
CA TYR A 402 5.23 -13.19 8.25
C TYR A 402 3.90 -12.66 7.71
N ARG A 403 3.73 -12.61 6.40
CA ARG A 403 2.51 -12.12 5.75
C ARG A 403 1.29 -12.94 6.12
N GLU A 404 1.42 -14.25 6.24
CA GLU A 404 0.36 -15.16 6.63
C GLU A 404 0.03 -15.01 8.12
N LYS A 405 1.04 -15.12 9.01
CA LYS A 405 0.88 -15.03 10.47
C LYS A 405 0.20 -13.72 10.89
N TYR A 406 0.56 -12.61 10.27
CA TYR A 406 0.08 -11.28 10.64
C TYR A 406 -0.90 -10.66 9.64
N ALA A 407 -1.51 -11.46 8.76
CA ALA A 407 -2.37 -10.98 7.69
C ALA A 407 -3.48 -10.02 8.17
N LEU A 408 -4.09 -10.28 9.32
CA LEU A 408 -5.15 -9.45 9.90
C LEU A 408 -4.61 -8.16 10.54
N ASN A 409 -3.45 -8.23 11.18
CA ASN A 409 -2.81 -7.06 11.77
C ASN A 409 -2.38 -6.08 10.68
N LEU A 410 -1.77 -6.60 9.60
CA LEU A 410 -1.29 -5.82 8.46
C LEU A 410 -2.41 -5.11 7.66
N LYS A 411 -3.65 -5.57 7.79
CA LYS A 411 -4.82 -4.86 7.25
C LYS A 411 -5.25 -3.66 8.11
N ARG A 412 -4.88 -3.63 9.40
CA ARG A 412 -5.38 -2.66 10.38
C ARG A 412 -4.38 -1.58 10.73
N GLU A 413 -3.11 -1.94 10.79
CA GLU A 413 -2.05 -1.06 11.24
C GLU A 413 -0.77 -1.24 10.41
N PHE A 414 0.17 -0.31 10.58
CA PHE A 414 1.46 -0.39 9.92
C PHE A 414 2.19 -1.66 10.33
N PRO A 415 2.99 -2.23 9.43
CA PRO A 415 3.83 -3.37 9.75
C PRO A 415 4.68 -3.14 11.01
N ARG A 416 4.93 -4.22 11.72
CA ARG A 416 5.90 -4.29 12.81
C ARG A 416 6.91 -5.37 12.46
N ILE A 417 8.16 -5.15 12.79
CA ILE A 417 9.28 -5.98 12.34
C ILE A 417 9.73 -6.88 13.48
N PRO A 418 9.70 -8.22 13.32
CA PRO A 418 10.32 -9.17 14.23
C PRO A 418 11.84 -9.16 14.11
N PHE A 419 12.50 -9.65 15.13
CA PHE A 419 13.88 -10.11 15.02
C PHE A 419 13.89 -11.60 14.65
N TYR A 420 14.53 -11.95 13.56
CA TYR A 420 14.69 -13.32 13.10
C TYR A 420 16.07 -13.86 13.48
N GLY A 421 16.08 -14.93 14.29
CA GLY A 421 17.32 -15.42 14.87
C GLY A 421 17.85 -14.53 16.00
N ASN A 422 19.09 -14.77 16.41
CA ASN A 422 19.72 -14.09 17.53
C ASN A 422 21.21 -13.80 17.31
N THR A 423 21.72 -14.02 16.10
CA THR A 423 23.12 -13.77 15.74
C THR A 423 23.24 -12.74 14.63
N VAL A 424 24.40 -12.09 14.53
CA VAL A 424 24.71 -11.19 13.41
C VAL A 424 24.57 -11.91 12.07
N ALA A 425 24.97 -13.18 11.99
CA ALA A 425 24.85 -13.97 10.77
C ALA A 425 23.39 -14.21 10.35
N ASP A 426 22.47 -14.48 11.31
CA ASP A 426 21.04 -14.59 11.03
C ASP A 426 20.52 -13.27 10.44
N PHE A 427 20.88 -12.13 11.05
CA PHE A 427 20.49 -10.81 10.57
C PHE A 427 21.05 -10.51 9.17
N GLU A 428 22.35 -10.74 8.93
CA GLU A 428 23.01 -10.49 7.65
C GLU A 428 22.38 -11.33 6.53
N HIS A 429 21.99 -12.56 6.81
CA HIS A 429 21.30 -13.42 5.84
C HIS A 429 19.97 -12.82 5.37
N TRP A 430 19.15 -12.35 6.31
CA TRP A 430 17.89 -11.68 5.97
C TRP A 430 18.12 -10.33 5.27
N ALA A 431 19.09 -9.55 5.71
CA ALA A 431 19.45 -8.28 5.07
C ALA A 431 19.93 -8.49 3.62
N ALA A 432 20.70 -9.56 3.36
CA ALA A 432 21.16 -9.92 2.03
C ALA A 432 20.00 -10.27 1.08
N TRP A 433 18.99 -11.02 1.54
CA TRP A 433 17.77 -11.24 0.76
C TRP A 433 17.00 -9.95 0.47
N GLY A 434 16.92 -9.07 1.47
CA GLY A 434 16.27 -7.78 1.28
C GLY A 434 16.96 -6.91 0.25
N LYS A 435 18.31 -6.92 0.27
CA LYS A 435 19.11 -6.22 -0.75
C LYS A 435 18.88 -6.82 -2.14
N ALA A 436 18.96 -8.14 -2.27
CA ALA A 436 18.76 -8.82 -3.55
C ALA A 436 17.36 -8.53 -4.15
N LEU A 437 16.31 -8.61 -3.33
CA LEU A 437 14.95 -8.24 -3.74
C LEU A 437 14.85 -6.77 -4.17
N MET A 438 15.53 -5.87 -3.45
CA MET A 438 15.50 -4.44 -3.77
C MET A 438 16.22 -4.14 -5.07
N ASP A 439 17.38 -4.74 -5.29
CA ASP A 439 18.16 -4.63 -6.53
C ASP A 439 17.34 -5.12 -7.73
N LEU A 440 16.65 -6.26 -7.61
CA LEU A 440 15.74 -6.78 -8.64
C LEU A 440 14.58 -5.82 -8.96
N HIS A 441 13.93 -5.28 -7.93
CA HIS A 441 12.71 -4.49 -8.08
C HIS A 441 13.00 -3.08 -8.58
N ILE A 442 14.10 -2.46 -8.17
CA ILE A 442 14.54 -1.15 -8.66
C ILE A 442 15.15 -1.30 -10.06
N GLY A 443 15.99 -2.32 -10.24
CA GLY A 443 16.71 -2.58 -11.49
C GLY A 443 15.93 -3.36 -12.55
N TYR A 444 14.61 -3.49 -12.44
CA TYR A 444 13.79 -4.35 -13.31
C TYR A 444 13.95 -4.07 -14.82
N GLU A 445 14.32 -2.85 -15.21
CA GLU A 445 14.56 -2.47 -16.61
C GLU A 445 15.95 -2.90 -17.13
N THR A 446 16.84 -3.36 -16.24
CA THR A 446 18.23 -3.74 -16.57
C THR A 446 18.56 -5.21 -16.34
N VAL A 447 17.67 -5.98 -15.69
CA VAL A 447 17.86 -7.43 -15.53
C VAL A 447 17.86 -8.12 -16.90
N ALA A 448 18.53 -9.26 -17.00
CA ALA A 448 18.52 -10.07 -18.21
C ALA A 448 17.08 -10.51 -18.56
N PRO A 449 16.62 -10.36 -19.82
CA PRO A 449 15.30 -10.82 -20.21
C PRO A 449 15.18 -12.34 -20.07
N TYR A 450 14.03 -12.81 -19.58
CA TYR A 450 13.73 -14.24 -19.55
C TYR A 450 13.55 -14.77 -20.98
N ALA A 451 14.02 -15.98 -21.28
CA ALA A 451 13.99 -16.57 -22.60
C ALA A 451 12.57 -17.04 -23.00
N LEU A 452 11.63 -16.10 -23.21
CA LEU A 452 10.32 -16.42 -23.77
C LEU A 452 10.39 -16.63 -25.28
N THR A 453 9.60 -17.56 -25.80
CA THR A 453 9.48 -17.81 -27.24
C THR A 453 8.44 -16.88 -27.85
N ARG A 454 8.87 -15.96 -28.70
CA ARG A 454 7.97 -15.14 -29.51
C ARG A 454 7.47 -15.96 -30.72
N ARG A 455 6.18 -15.86 -30.96
CA ARG A 455 5.51 -16.45 -32.13
C ARG A 455 4.67 -15.40 -32.83
N ASP A 456 4.98 -15.14 -34.08
CA ASP A 456 4.23 -14.23 -34.94
C ASP A 456 3.50 -15.04 -35.99
N VAL A 457 2.16 -14.93 -36.01
CA VAL A 457 1.28 -15.63 -36.96
C VAL A 457 0.37 -14.60 -37.59
N ALA A 458 0.52 -14.38 -38.91
CA ALA A 458 -0.24 -13.38 -39.62
C ALA A 458 -1.75 -13.63 -39.57
N ASP A 459 -2.53 -12.59 -39.26
CA ASP A 459 -3.99 -12.58 -39.45
C ASP A 459 -4.30 -12.18 -40.89
N GLU A 460 -4.25 -13.16 -41.79
CA GLU A 460 -4.43 -12.93 -43.24
C GLU A 460 -5.76 -12.25 -43.56
N LYS A 461 -6.83 -12.52 -42.81
CA LYS A 461 -8.15 -11.88 -43.01
C LYS A 461 -8.11 -10.40 -42.64
N ALA A 462 -7.49 -10.05 -41.50
CA ALA A 462 -7.34 -8.67 -41.08
C ALA A 462 -6.43 -7.89 -42.03
N ARG A 463 -5.32 -8.50 -42.48
CA ARG A 463 -4.39 -7.90 -43.44
C ARG A 463 -5.04 -7.66 -44.80
N ALA A 464 -5.81 -8.62 -45.32
CA ALA A 464 -6.56 -8.45 -46.56
C ALA A 464 -7.62 -7.35 -46.47
N ALA A 465 -8.15 -7.08 -45.25
CA ALA A 465 -9.07 -5.98 -45.00
C ALA A 465 -8.35 -4.64 -44.69
N GLY A 466 -7.02 -4.59 -44.77
CA GLY A 466 -6.22 -3.40 -44.44
C GLY A 466 -6.23 -3.03 -42.95
N LEU A 467 -6.56 -3.99 -42.07
CA LEU A 467 -6.64 -3.76 -40.64
C LEU A 467 -5.30 -4.06 -39.95
N ALA A 468 -4.91 -3.18 -39.00
CA ALA A 468 -3.78 -3.43 -38.12
C ALA A 468 -4.10 -4.55 -37.11
N PRO A 469 -3.07 -5.28 -36.58
CA PRO A 469 -3.26 -6.29 -35.56
C PRO A 469 -4.00 -5.73 -34.34
N LYS A 470 -5.03 -6.45 -33.88
CA LYS A 470 -5.86 -6.02 -32.76
C LYS A 470 -5.16 -6.30 -31.44
N ALA A 471 -4.91 -5.28 -30.62
CA ALA A 471 -4.37 -5.42 -29.27
C ALA A 471 -5.27 -6.32 -28.39
N LEU A 472 -4.68 -7.32 -27.75
CA LEU A 472 -5.35 -8.29 -26.86
C LEU A 472 -4.88 -8.15 -25.41
N LEU A 473 -3.58 -8.17 -25.18
CA LEU A 473 -2.90 -8.06 -23.88
C LEU A 473 -3.54 -8.98 -22.82
N ARG A 474 -3.57 -10.26 -23.13
CA ARG A 474 -4.17 -11.32 -22.30
C ARG A 474 -3.15 -12.38 -21.96
N ALA A 475 -3.25 -12.91 -20.72
CA ALA A 475 -2.45 -14.03 -20.26
C ALA A 475 -3.29 -15.29 -20.11
N ASP A 476 -2.68 -16.43 -20.41
CA ASP A 476 -3.13 -17.76 -20.01
C ASP A 476 -2.05 -18.38 -19.12
N PRO A 477 -2.19 -18.27 -17.78
CA PRO A 477 -1.21 -18.81 -16.85
C PRO A 477 -1.08 -20.32 -16.88
N VAL A 478 -2.13 -21.05 -17.32
CA VAL A 478 -2.11 -22.52 -17.39
C VAL A 478 -1.29 -22.99 -18.58
N ALA A 479 -1.48 -22.33 -19.72
CA ALA A 479 -0.71 -22.62 -20.93
C ALA A 479 0.69 -21.96 -20.94
N GLY A 480 0.98 -21.04 -20.01
CA GLY A 480 2.23 -20.27 -20.00
C GLY A 480 2.37 -19.32 -21.19
N ILE A 481 1.24 -18.73 -21.65
CA ILE A 481 1.18 -17.92 -22.87
C ILE A 481 0.67 -16.51 -22.57
N ILE A 482 1.24 -15.52 -23.25
CA ILE A 482 0.78 -14.13 -23.28
C ILE A 482 0.43 -13.77 -24.72
N ALA A 483 -0.84 -13.47 -25.00
CA ALA A 483 -1.29 -12.92 -26.29
C ALA A 483 -1.22 -11.39 -26.25
N LEU A 484 -0.36 -10.79 -27.06
CA LEU A 484 -0.15 -9.34 -27.13
C LEU A 484 -1.18 -8.70 -28.06
N ASP A 485 -1.29 -9.23 -29.24
CA ASP A 485 -2.29 -8.83 -30.23
C ASP A 485 -2.78 -10.06 -31.03
N SER A 486 -3.56 -9.85 -32.11
CA SER A 486 -4.10 -10.96 -32.92
C SER A 486 -3.03 -11.75 -33.65
N GLU A 487 -1.80 -11.26 -33.76
CA GLU A 487 -0.72 -11.90 -34.52
C GLU A 487 0.45 -12.37 -33.65
N THR A 488 0.67 -11.76 -32.48
CA THR A 488 1.87 -11.99 -31.66
C THR A 488 1.55 -12.59 -30.30
N THR A 489 2.23 -13.68 -29.98
CA THR A 489 2.19 -14.33 -28.66
C THR A 489 3.60 -14.56 -28.12
N LEU A 490 3.70 -14.56 -26.78
CA LEU A 490 4.90 -15.01 -26.05
C LEU A 490 4.54 -16.31 -25.33
N ALA A 491 5.38 -17.34 -25.47
CA ALA A 491 5.18 -18.65 -24.85
C ALA A 491 6.38 -19.00 -23.94
N GLY A 492 6.17 -19.94 -23.03
CA GLY A 492 7.22 -20.40 -22.12
C GLY A 492 7.29 -19.60 -20.82
N VAL A 493 6.24 -18.88 -20.42
CA VAL A 493 6.15 -18.21 -19.12
C VAL A 493 6.00 -19.27 -18.04
N PRO A 494 6.97 -19.39 -17.09
CA PRO A 494 6.92 -20.43 -16.08
C PRO A 494 5.86 -20.13 -15.00
N PRO A 495 5.33 -21.18 -14.31
CA PRO A 495 4.31 -21.02 -13.28
C PRO A 495 4.73 -20.06 -12.15
N GLU A 496 6.01 -20.04 -11.78
CA GLU A 496 6.59 -19.18 -10.76
C GLU A 496 6.38 -17.69 -11.07
N ALA A 497 6.46 -17.31 -12.34
CA ALA A 497 6.25 -15.92 -12.77
C ALA A 497 4.84 -15.41 -12.43
N TRP A 498 3.84 -16.27 -12.39
CA TRP A 498 2.47 -15.93 -12.00
C TRP A 498 2.27 -15.91 -10.49
N ALA A 499 3.13 -16.62 -9.75
CA ALA A 499 3.08 -16.67 -8.29
C ALA A 499 3.54 -15.37 -7.63
N TYR A 500 4.40 -14.57 -8.29
CA TYR A 500 4.77 -13.25 -7.78
C TYR A 500 3.60 -12.27 -7.91
N ARG A 501 2.95 -11.96 -6.78
CA ARG A 501 1.76 -11.14 -6.74
C ARG A 501 1.98 -9.85 -5.94
N LEU A 502 1.51 -8.75 -6.52
CA LEU A 502 1.45 -7.43 -5.91
C LEU A 502 -0.02 -7.07 -5.67
N GLY A 503 -0.49 -7.35 -4.45
CA GLY A 503 -1.92 -7.31 -4.11
C GLY A 503 -2.67 -8.48 -4.74
N ASN A 504 -3.69 -8.20 -5.54
CA ASN A 504 -4.53 -9.21 -6.17
C ASN A 504 -4.10 -9.63 -7.60
N ARG A 505 -3.00 -9.08 -8.13
CA ARG A 505 -2.51 -9.33 -9.50
C ARG A 505 -1.07 -9.82 -9.51
N SER A 506 -0.72 -10.64 -10.49
CA SER A 506 0.68 -10.94 -10.79
C SER A 506 1.40 -9.69 -11.34
N ALA A 507 2.73 -9.67 -11.30
CA ALA A 507 3.52 -8.60 -11.90
C ALA A 507 3.26 -8.48 -13.42
N ILE A 508 3.13 -9.60 -14.10
CA ILE A 508 2.80 -9.67 -15.52
C ILE A 508 1.41 -9.07 -15.79
N ASP A 509 0.39 -9.41 -14.98
CA ASP A 509 -0.97 -8.86 -15.14
C ASP A 509 -0.99 -7.34 -14.94
N TRP A 510 -0.13 -6.79 -14.04
CA TRP A 510 -0.01 -5.35 -13.88
C TRP A 510 0.49 -4.68 -15.16
N VAL A 511 1.52 -5.22 -15.79
CA VAL A 511 2.05 -4.69 -17.06
C VAL A 511 0.98 -4.77 -18.13
N LEU A 512 0.41 -5.94 -18.36
CA LEU A 512 -0.61 -6.15 -19.40
C LEU A 512 -1.81 -5.21 -19.25
N ASP A 513 -2.33 -5.02 -18.02
CA ASP A 513 -3.49 -4.15 -17.78
C ASP A 513 -3.19 -2.68 -18.09
N GLN A 514 -1.96 -2.21 -17.86
CA GLN A 514 -1.61 -0.82 -18.09
C GLN A 514 -1.44 -0.46 -19.58
N TYR A 515 -0.95 -1.41 -20.37
CA TYR A 515 -0.75 -1.19 -21.82
C TYR A 515 -1.99 -1.49 -22.68
N LYS A 516 -3.12 -1.93 -22.07
CA LYS A 516 -4.39 -2.04 -22.80
C LYS A 516 -4.86 -0.69 -23.32
N GLU A 517 -5.30 -0.65 -24.55
CA GLU A 517 -5.99 0.52 -25.10
C GLU A 517 -7.31 0.74 -24.38
N LYS A 518 -7.41 1.86 -23.68
CA LYS A 518 -8.58 2.26 -22.91
C LYS A 518 -8.96 3.68 -23.32
N LYS A 519 -10.22 3.86 -23.68
CA LYS A 519 -10.72 5.22 -23.98
C LYS A 519 -10.68 6.09 -22.71
N PRO A 520 -10.08 7.28 -22.76
CA PRO A 520 -10.08 8.20 -21.65
C PRO A 520 -11.51 8.53 -21.18
N LYS A 521 -11.69 8.65 -19.87
CA LYS A 521 -12.99 9.00 -19.29
C LYS A 521 -13.30 10.48 -19.44
N ASP A 522 -12.28 11.31 -19.35
CA ASP A 522 -12.39 12.75 -19.52
C ASP A 522 -12.71 13.07 -20.99
N PRO A 523 -13.81 13.81 -21.28
CA PRO A 523 -14.22 14.10 -22.65
C PRO A 523 -13.19 14.89 -23.44
N THR A 524 -12.60 15.92 -22.83
CA THR A 524 -11.60 16.78 -23.49
C THR A 524 -10.32 16.00 -23.81
N ILE A 525 -9.87 15.15 -22.88
CA ILE A 525 -8.70 14.29 -23.13
C ILE A 525 -8.99 13.31 -24.25
N ARG A 526 -10.17 12.69 -24.26
CA ARG A 526 -10.56 11.73 -25.31
C ARG A 526 -10.64 12.38 -26.70
N GLU A 527 -11.14 13.60 -26.78
CA GLU A 527 -11.29 14.31 -28.04
C GLU A 527 -9.97 14.89 -28.57
N LYS A 528 -9.17 15.50 -27.71
CA LYS A 528 -7.98 16.26 -28.13
C LYS A 528 -6.65 15.52 -27.95
N PHE A 529 -6.57 14.51 -27.06
CA PHE A 529 -5.30 13.95 -26.60
C PHE A 529 -5.25 12.41 -26.58
N ASP A 530 -6.27 11.71 -27.09
CA ASP A 530 -6.29 10.23 -27.14
C ASP A 530 -5.47 9.71 -28.32
N THR A 531 -4.15 9.77 -28.17
CA THR A 531 -3.19 9.36 -29.22
C THR A 531 -2.54 8.00 -28.93
N TYR A 532 -2.81 7.38 -27.78
CA TYR A 532 -2.18 6.13 -27.41
C TYR A 532 -2.64 4.96 -28.29
N ARG A 533 -1.66 4.22 -28.83
CA ARG A 533 -1.87 2.93 -29.51
C ARG A 533 -0.85 1.93 -29.02
N PHE A 534 -1.30 0.73 -28.70
CA PHE A 534 -0.43 -0.34 -28.21
C PHE A 534 0.67 -0.69 -29.22
N ALA A 535 0.36 -0.64 -30.50
CA ALA A 535 1.29 -0.97 -31.57
C ALA A 535 2.61 -0.16 -31.48
N ASP A 536 2.53 1.11 -31.03
CA ASP A 536 3.70 1.99 -30.90
C ASP A 536 4.64 1.56 -29.75
N TYR A 537 4.14 0.77 -28.81
CA TYR A 537 4.86 0.31 -27.62
C TYR A 537 5.12 -1.20 -27.60
N LYS A 538 4.69 -1.94 -28.62
CA LYS A 538 4.70 -3.41 -28.67
C LYS A 538 6.06 -4.01 -28.33
N GLU A 539 7.12 -3.56 -28.99
CA GLU A 539 8.48 -4.11 -28.79
C GLU A 539 9.01 -3.77 -27.37
N LYS A 540 8.76 -2.56 -26.89
CA LYS A 540 9.07 -2.17 -25.52
C LYS A 540 8.33 -3.04 -24.49
N VAL A 541 7.07 -3.38 -24.75
CA VAL A 541 6.27 -4.23 -23.87
C VAL A 541 6.75 -5.68 -23.89
N ILE A 542 7.20 -6.18 -25.04
CA ILE A 542 7.80 -7.53 -25.15
C ILE A 542 9.06 -7.61 -24.25
N ASP A 543 10.00 -6.69 -24.43
CA ASP A 543 11.22 -6.63 -23.60
C ASP A 543 10.88 -6.50 -22.11
N LEU A 544 9.96 -5.61 -21.78
CA LEU A 544 9.50 -5.41 -20.39
C LEU A 544 8.88 -6.70 -19.80
N LEU A 545 8.03 -7.41 -20.53
CA LEU A 545 7.43 -8.65 -20.05
C LEU A 545 8.47 -9.75 -19.85
N MET A 546 9.47 -9.86 -20.72
CA MET A 546 10.58 -10.79 -20.55
C MET A 546 11.39 -10.47 -19.28
N ARG A 547 11.68 -9.20 -19.02
CA ARG A 547 12.39 -8.76 -17.79
C ARG A 547 11.54 -8.94 -16.52
N VAL A 548 10.26 -8.57 -16.57
CA VAL A 548 9.35 -8.78 -15.44
C VAL A 548 9.13 -10.26 -15.14
N THR A 549 9.24 -11.13 -16.14
CA THR A 549 9.25 -12.59 -15.94
C THR A 549 10.48 -13.01 -15.14
N THR A 550 11.68 -12.53 -15.46
CA THR A 550 12.92 -12.78 -14.68
C THR A 550 12.75 -12.28 -13.25
N VAL A 551 12.33 -11.01 -13.07
CA VAL A 551 12.09 -10.43 -11.73
C VAL A 551 11.12 -11.30 -10.92
N SER A 552 10.05 -11.79 -11.55
CA SER A 552 9.04 -12.60 -10.88
C SER A 552 9.59 -13.94 -10.42
N VAL A 553 10.32 -14.63 -11.29
CA VAL A 553 10.94 -15.94 -10.99
C VAL A 553 11.96 -15.82 -9.86
N GLU A 554 12.87 -14.85 -9.97
CA GLU A 554 13.90 -14.61 -8.95
C GLU A 554 13.30 -14.18 -7.60
N THR A 555 12.26 -13.32 -7.61
CA THR A 555 11.55 -12.93 -6.39
C THR A 555 10.92 -14.15 -5.72
N VAL A 556 10.28 -15.03 -6.48
CA VAL A 556 9.67 -16.25 -5.95
C VAL A 556 10.73 -17.19 -5.40
N ALA A 557 11.86 -17.37 -6.10
CA ALA A 557 12.96 -18.21 -5.60
C ALA A 557 13.46 -17.73 -4.23
N ILE A 558 13.69 -16.43 -4.04
CA ILE A 558 14.09 -15.84 -2.76
C ILE A 558 13.01 -16.05 -1.70
N THR A 559 11.74 -15.78 -2.01
CA THR A 559 10.66 -15.90 -1.03
C THR A 559 10.35 -17.36 -0.65
N GLU A 560 10.54 -18.32 -1.54
CA GLU A 560 10.47 -19.74 -1.20
C GLU A 560 11.60 -20.15 -0.25
N ALA A 561 12.84 -19.68 -0.49
CA ALA A 561 13.96 -19.91 0.43
C ALA A 561 13.69 -19.31 1.82
N MET A 562 13.00 -18.16 1.90
CA MET A 562 12.60 -17.57 3.19
C MET A 562 11.66 -18.47 3.99
N LYS A 563 10.80 -19.29 3.37
CA LYS A 563 9.83 -20.15 4.09
C LYS A 563 10.48 -21.13 5.04
N VAL A 564 11.66 -21.64 4.70
CA VAL A 564 12.40 -22.64 5.48
C VAL A 564 13.50 -22.04 6.35
N ALA A 565 13.67 -20.72 6.32
CA ALA A 565 14.70 -20.03 7.08
C ALA A 565 14.39 -20.01 8.58
N LYS A 566 15.44 -19.94 9.39
CA LYS A 566 15.35 -19.74 10.84
C LYS A 566 14.74 -18.37 11.17
N ARG A 567 13.82 -18.35 12.13
CA ARG A 567 13.12 -17.15 12.65
C ARG A 567 13.32 -16.98 14.13
#